data_dc24ef32f3179f282ad0f2d7be4f9037
#
_entry.id   dc24ef32f3179f282ad0f2d7be4f9037
#
_cell.length_a   1.000
_cell.length_b   1.000
_cell.length_c   1.000
_cell.angle_alpha   90.00
_cell.angle_beta   90.00
_cell.angle_gamma   90.00
#
_symmetry.space_group_name_H-M   'P 1'
#
loop_
_entity.id
_entity.type
_entity.pdbx_description
1 polymer ?
#
loop_
_entity_poly.entity_id
_entity_poly.type
_entity_poly.pdbx_seq_one_letter_code
_entity_poly.pdbx_strand_id
1 'polypeptide(L)'
;MDSTELSGANTLIRKSPIRGAMKVYSTHFILKGKSDYKDLAPVFPDILKMFLEEIGQMPEEEELLQMLIELNMGDLERNRKPEGYNRKGKVRLVFPMDRKEFYLKTYTKSQDLSHIADNISNMLTAAGIKFDVAQNDNVEFD
;
A
#
# COMPACT_ATOMS: atom_id res chain seq x y z
N MET A 1 -16.16 8.30 -23.16
CA MET A 1 -16.44 7.90 -23.09
C MET A 1 -16.27 7.59 -23.25
N ASP A 2 -16.04 7.56 -22.95
CA ASP A 2 -16.11 7.05 -22.79
C ASP A 2 -15.48 6.79 -23.07
N SER A 3 -15.07 6.98 -23.07
CA SER A 3 -14.87 6.54 -23.04
C SER A 3 -14.16 6.25 -23.22
N THR A 4 -13.79 6.36 -23.17
CA THR A 4 -13.66 5.89 -23.06
C THR A 4 -12.92 5.49 -23.34
N GLU A 5 -12.53 5.52 -23.17
CA GLU A 5 -12.40 4.97 -23.09
C GLU A 5 -11.56 4.64 -23.42
N LEU A 6 -10.79 4.88 -23.42
CA LEU A 6 -10.46 4.37 -23.30
C LEU A 6 -9.51 4.04 -23.59
N SER A 7 -8.87 4.19 -23.64
CA SER A 7 -8.53 3.62 -23.55
C SER A 7 -7.79 3.16 -23.68
N GLY A 8 -7.34 3.29 -23.57
CA GLY A 8 -7.28 2.59 -23.37
C GLY A 8 -6.89 1.99 -23.28
N ALA A 9 -6.53 2.13 -23.25
CA ALA A 9 -6.91 1.38 -22.84
C ALA A 9 -7.01 0.84 -22.80
N ASN A 10 -6.78 0.99 -22.77
CA ASN A 10 -7.56 0.38 -22.38
C ASN A 10 -7.84 0.07 -22.20
N THR A 11 -7.74 0.31 -22.13
CA THR A 11 -8.76 -0.04 -21.65
C THR A 11 -9.22 -0.32 -21.58
N LEU A 12 -9.24 -0.26 -21.44
CA LEU A 12 -10.26 -0.65 -21.01
C LEU A 12 -10.74 -0.92 -20.90
N ILE A 13 -10.83 -0.99 -20.81
CA ILE A 13 -11.79 -1.20 -20.43
C ILE A 13 -12.21 -1.54 -20.28
N ARG A 14 -12.38 -1.63 -19.92
CA ARG A 14 -13.15 -1.84 -19.48
C ARG A 14 -13.67 -1.83 -19.13
N LYS A 15 -13.81 -1.95 -18.89
CA LYS A 15 -14.60 -1.95 -18.26
C LYS A 15 -15.43 -1.64 -17.89
N SER A 16 -15.68 -1.91 -18.07
CA SER A 16 -16.86 -1.39 -17.77
C SER A 16 -17.38 -1.03 -16.72
N PRO A 17 -17.77 0.09 -16.46
CA PRO A 17 -18.19 0.10 -15.13
C PRO A 17 -19.47 -0.64 -15.00
N ILE A 18 -19.35 -1.63 -14.22
CA ILE A 18 -20.50 -2.28 -13.68
C ILE A 18 -21.16 -1.25 -12.83
N ARG A 19 -22.45 -1.07 -13.01
CA ARG A 19 -23.16 -0.14 -12.19
C ARG A 19 -23.01 -0.50 -10.73
N GLY A 20 -22.68 0.48 -9.92
CA GLY A 20 -22.48 0.28 -8.51
C GLY A 20 -21.08 -0.20 -8.14
N ALA A 21 -20.22 -0.42 -9.14
CA ALA A 21 -18.84 -0.78 -8.86
C ALA A 21 -18.17 0.37 -8.14
N MET A 22 -17.43 0.05 -7.08
CA MET A 22 -16.71 1.05 -6.31
C MET A 22 -15.42 1.39 -7.00
N LYS A 23 -15.11 2.68 -7.01
CA LYS A 23 -13.83 3.13 -7.52
C LYS A 23 -12.75 2.80 -6.53
N VAL A 24 -11.61 2.34 -7.02
CA VAL A 24 -10.47 1.99 -6.18
C VAL A 24 -9.35 2.98 -6.42
N TYR A 25 -8.79 3.47 -5.34
CA TYR A 25 -7.66 4.38 -5.38
C TYR A 25 -6.47 3.69 -4.73
N SER A 26 -5.30 3.83 -5.35
CA SER A 26 -4.11 3.22 -4.78
C SER A 26 -2.88 4.08 -5.03
N THR A 27 -1.93 3.99 -4.10
CA THR A 27 -0.62 4.62 -4.23
C THR A 27 0.40 3.53 -3.98
N HIS A 28 1.29 3.32 -4.96
CA HIS A 28 2.24 2.22 -4.97
C HIS A 28 3.63 2.74 -4.68
N PHE A 29 4.36 1.99 -3.85
CA PHE A 29 5.77 2.25 -3.54
C PHE A 29 6.57 1.10 -4.11
N ILE A 30 7.22 1.35 -5.24
CA ILE A 30 7.88 0.31 -6.03
C ILE A 30 9.37 0.34 -5.69
N LEU A 31 9.87 -0.75 -5.14
CA LEU A 31 11.28 -0.83 -4.75
C LEU A 31 12.15 -0.90 -6.00
N LYS A 32 13.24 -0.14 -6.01
CA LYS A 32 14.09 0.02 -7.18
C LYS A 32 15.53 -0.38 -6.86
N GLY A 33 16.27 -0.67 -7.93
CA GLY A 33 17.69 -0.98 -7.82
C GLY A 33 17.92 -2.18 -6.94
N LYS A 34 18.80 -2.02 -5.96
CA LYS A 34 19.13 -3.10 -5.03
C LYS A 34 18.26 -3.13 -3.79
N SER A 35 17.32 -2.19 -3.67
CA SER A 35 16.41 -2.17 -2.53
C SER A 35 15.48 -3.39 -2.61
N ASP A 36 15.27 -4.03 -1.47
CA ASP A 36 14.50 -5.25 -1.40
C ASP A 36 13.72 -5.26 -0.09
N TYR A 37 12.96 -6.33 0.14
CA TYR A 37 12.11 -6.43 1.33
C TYR A 37 12.90 -6.28 2.63
N LYS A 38 14.08 -6.89 2.71
CA LYS A 38 14.88 -6.81 3.93
C LYS A 38 15.28 -5.38 4.29
N ASP A 39 15.37 -4.51 3.29
CA ASP A 39 15.73 -3.12 3.52
C ASP A 39 14.60 -2.35 4.20
N LEU A 40 13.38 -2.86 4.12
CA LEU A 40 12.24 -2.27 4.81
C LEU A 40 12.21 -2.60 6.30
N ALA A 41 12.91 -3.66 6.72
CA ALA A 41 12.83 -4.14 8.09
C ALA A 41 13.11 -3.06 9.14
N PRO A 42 14.18 -2.25 9.01
CA PRO A 42 14.45 -1.24 10.04
C PRO A 42 13.41 -0.13 10.14
N VAL A 43 12.68 0.15 9.05
CA VAL A 43 11.77 1.28 9.02
C VAL A 43 10.30 0.85 9.10
N PHE A 44 10.01 -0.41 8.81
CA PHE A 44 8.63 -0.87 8.71
C PHE A 44 7.82 -0.76 10.01
N PRO A 45 8.39 -1.04 11.18
CA PRO A 45 7.61 -0.84 12.41
C PRO A 45 7.06 0.57 12.55
N ASP A 46 7.86 1.57 12.21
CA ASP A 46 7.43 2.96 12.30
C ASP A 46 6.39 3.28 11.22
N ILE A 47 6.57 2.73 10.02
CA ILE A 47 5.58 2.89 8.95
C ILE A 47 4.24 2.31 9.40
N LEU A 48 4.26 1.10 9.94
CA LEU A 48 3.02 0.44 10.36
C LEU A 48 2.33 1.20 11.48
N LYS A 49 3.09 1.68 12.47
CA LYS A 49 2.51 2.46 13.56
C LYS A 49 1.87 3.75 13.04
N MET A 50 2.58 4.48 12.21
CA MET A 50 2.06 5.72 11.62
C MET A 50 0.79 5.42 10.83
N PHE A 51 0.82 4.36 10.01
CA PHE A 51 -0.32 3.97 9.19
C PHE A 51 -1.53 3.66 10.06
N LEU A 52 -1.35 2.85 11.10
CA LEU A 52 -2.47 2.47 11.97
C LEU A 52 -3.05 3.66 12.69
N GLU A 53 -2.22 4.61 13.12
CA GLU A 53 -2.71 5.83 13.74
C GLU A 53 -3.54 6.66 12.77
N GLU A 54 -3.04 6.82 11.55
CA GLU A 54 -3.70 7.67 10.56
C GLU A 54 -5.05 7.11 10.14
N ILE A 55 -5.18 5.78 10.08
CA ILE A 55 -6.46 5.18 9.69
C ILE A 55 -7.36 4.89 10.90
N GLY A 56 -6.93 5.25 12.11
CA GLY A 56 -7.73 5.06 13.30
C GLY A 56 -7.88 3.60 13.73
N GLN A 57 -6.89 2.78 13.42
CA GLN A 57 -6.93 1.33 13.70
C GLN A 57 -5.82 0.89 14.65
N MET A 58 -5.23 1.83 15.37
CA MET A 58 -4.18 1.49 16.33
C MET A 58 -4.78 0.60 17.43
N PRO A 59 -4.20 -0.60 17.65
CA PRO A 59 -4.71 -1.48 18.70
C PRO A 59 -4.59 -0.81 20.08
N GLU A 60 -5.59 -1.05 20.93
CA GLU A 60 -5.56 -0.52 22.28
C GLU A 60 -4.56 -1.26 23.15
N GLU A 61 -4.34 -2.53 22.84
CA GLU A 61 -3.42 -3.35 23.62
C GLU A 61 -2.08 -3.42 22.91
N GLU A 62 -1.03 -3.17 23.68
CA GLU A 62 0.33 -3.17 23.14
C GLU A 62 0.70 -4.52 22.56
N GLU A 63 0.23 -5.60 23.15
CA GLU A 63 0.54 -6.95 22.68
C GLU A 63 0.03 -7.18 21.25
N LEU A 64 -1.13 -6.62 20.92
CA LEU A 64 -1.69 -6.77 19.58
C LEU A 64 -0.85 -6.00 18.57
N LEU A 65 -0.42 -4.79 18.92
CA LEU A 65 0.44 -4.01 18.05
C LEU A 65 1.76 -4.73 17.83
N GLN A 66 2.34 -5.26 18.91
CA GLN A 66 3.61 -5.97 18.82
C GLN A 66 3.48 -7.21 17.92
N MET A 67 2.36 -7.93 18.04
CA MET A 67 2.13 -9.10 17.20
C MET A 67 2.04 -8.72 15.72
N LEU A 68 1.34 -7.63 15.40
CA LEU A 68 1.25 -7.17 14.01
C LEU A 68 2.63 -6.81 13.45
N ILE A 69 3.45 -6.16 14.28
CA ILE A 69 4.80 -5.79 13.87
C ILE A 69 5.63 -7.06 13.63
N GLU A 70 5.58 -8.01 14.56
CA GLU A 70 6.41 -9.20 14.48
C GLU A 70 6.03 -10.09 13.30
N LEU A 71 4.75 -10.18 12.99
CA LEU A 71 4.31 -10.97 11.84
C LEU A 71 4.93 -10.44 10.55
N ASN A 72 5.01 -9.12 10.42
CA ASN A 72 5.61 -8.52 9.23
C ASN A 72 7.13 -8.60 9.25
N MET A 73 7.72 -8.36 10.42
CA MET A 73 9.18 -8.33 10.54
C MET A 73 9.81 -9.68 10.25
N GLY A 74 9.16 -10.77 10.65
CA GLY A 74 9.67 -12.10 10.39
C GLY A 74 9.89 -12.35 8.90
N ASP A 75 8.97 -11.90 8.07
CA ASP A 75 9.10 -12.05 6.63
C ASP A 75 10.13 -11.09 6.04
N LEU A 76 10.09 -9.82 6.47
CA LEU A 76 11.03 -8.83 5.95
C LEU A 76 12.46 -9.20 6.25
N GLU A 77 12.73 -9.69 7.46
CA GLU A 77 14.09 -10.07 7.83
C GLU A 77 14.62 -11.26 7.04
N ARG A 78 13.70 -12.08 6.52
CA ARG A 78 14.05 -13.17 5.62
C ARG A 78 14.00 -12.75 4.15
N ASN A 79 13.88 -11.46 3.90
CA ASN A 79 13.79 -10.89 2.56
C ASN A 79 12.61 -11.46 1.78
N ARG A 80 11.47 -11.58 2.44
CA ARG A 80 10.25 -12.10 1.84
C ARG A 80 9.13 -11.08 1.97
N LYS A 81 8.13 -11.23 1.12
CA LYS A 81 6.94 -10.41 1.12
C LYS A 81 6.16 -10.60 2.44
N PRO A 82 5.91 -9.52 3.20
CA PRO A 82 5.16 -9.63 4.45
C PRO A 82 3.66 -9.56 4.20
N GLU A 83 2.88 -9.71 5.26
CA GLU A 83 1.42 -9.63 5.20
C GLU A 83 0.93 -8.21 4.92
N GLY A 84 1.61 -7.21 5.46
CA GLY A 84 1.11 -5.86 5.45
C GLY A 84 -0.04 -5.69 6.44
N TYR A 85 -1.00 -4.86 6.06
CA TYR A 85 -2.22 -4.68 6.84
C TYR A 85 -3.40 -4.72 5.86
N ASN A 86 -3.77 -5.92 5.46
CA ASN A 86 -4.79 -6.14 4.43
C ASN A 86 -6.08 -6.63 5.09
N ARG A 87 -6.70 -5.77 5.87
CA ARG A 87 -7.94 -6.07 6.58
C ARG A 87 -9.04 -5.17 6.07
N LYS A 88 -10.27 -5.59 6.26
CA LYS A 88 -11.42 -4.76 5.91
C LYS A 88 -11.35 -3.46 6.67
N GLY A 89 -11.52 -2.35 5.96
CA GLY A 89 -11.41 -1.03 6.52
C GLY A 89 -11.32 -0.02 5.41
N LYS A 90 -11.05 1.24 5.80
CA LYS A 90 -10.97 2.32 4.83
C LYS A 90 -9.75 2.20 3.95
N VAL A 91 -8.62 1.87 4.54
CA VAL A 91 -7.35 1.83 3.84
C VAL A 91 -6.65 0.54 4.18
N ARG A 92 -6.03 -0.06 3.18
CA ARG A 92 -5.24 -1.28 3.36
C ARG A 92 -3.82 -1.03 2.91
N LEU A 93 -2.88 -1.71 3.53
CA LEU A 93 -1.48 -1.71 3.13
C LEU A 93 -1.17 -3.11 2.64
N VAL A 94 -0.89 -3.25 1.34
CA VAL A 94 -0.85 -4.54 0.66
C VAL A 94 0.50 -4.75 -0.01
N PHE A 95 1.05 -5.97 0.15
CA PHE A 95 2.22 -6.41 -0.57
C PHE A 95 1.76 -7.44 -1.61
N PRO A 96 1.84 -7.13 -2.91
CA PRO A 96 1.41 -8.08 -3.94
C PRO A 96 2.38 -9.24 -4.11
N MET A 97 1.91 -10.31 -4.75
CA MET A 97 2.67 -11.56 -4.85
C MET A 97 3.90 -11.46 -5.74
N ASP A 98 3.78 -10.83 -6.89
CA ASP A 98 4.78 -10.97 -7.95
C ASP A 98 5.62 -9.72 -8.20
N ARG A 99 5.52 -8.72 -7.32
CA ARG A 99 6.21 -7.46 -7.53
C ARG A 99 6.83 -6.98 -6.24
N LYS A 100 8.02 -6.41 -6.32
CA LYS A 100 8.68 -5.82 -5.17
C LYS A 100 8.15 -4.42 -4.93
N GLU A 101 6.99 -4.37 -4.32
CA GLU A 101 6.33 -3.11 -4.01
C GLU A 101 5.34 -3.33 -2.88
N PHE A 102 4.84 -2.24 -2.33
CA PHE A 102 3.64 -2.29 -1.52
C PHE A 102 2.79 -1.10 -1.87
N TYR A 103 1.50 -1.18 -1.59
CA TYR A 103 0.62 -0.08 -1.94
C TYR A 103 -0.44 0.14 -0.87
N LEU A 104 -0.93 1.38 -0.84
CA LEU A 104 -2.09 1.76 -0.06
C LEU A 104 -3.29 1.66 -0.99
N LYS A 105 -4.38 1.11 -0.47
CA LYS A 105 -5.59 0.89 -1.25
C LYS A 105 -6.80 1.37 -0.48
N THR A 106 -7.67 2.13 -1.14
CA THR A 106 -8.92 2.57 -0.53
C THR A 106 -10.00 2.66 -1.59
N TYR A 107 -11.25 2.55 -1.15
CA TYR A 107 -12.41 2.71 -2.02
C TYR A 107 -12.99 4.11 -1.94
N THR A 108 -12.42 4.98 -1.12
CA THR A 108 -12.90 6.33 -0.91
C THR A 108 -11.79 7.31 -1.23
N LYS A 109 -12.06 8.27 -2.10
CA LYS A 109 -11.09 9.33 -2.36
C LYS A 109 -10.96 10.17 -1.09
N SER A 110 -9.77 10.21 -0.53
CA SER A 110 -9.55 10.80 0.77
C SER A 110 -8.22 11.53 0.76
N GLN A 111 -8.20 12.68 1.41
CA GLN A 111 -6.95 13.41 1.61
C GLN A 111 -6.02 12.65 2.53
N ASP A 112 -6.58 11.77 3.38
CA ASP A 112 -5.78 10.98 4.30
C ASP A 112 -4.83 10.06 3.57
N LEU A 113 -5.26 9.52 2.41
CA LEU A 113 -4.39 8.64 1.63
C LEU A 113 -3.14 9.38 1.17
N SER A 114 -3.31 10.61 0.69
CA SER A 114 -2.19 11.42 0.24
C SER A 114 -1.23 11.73 1.38
N HIS A 115 -1.77 12.05 2.55
CA HIS A 115 -0.97 12.34 3.73
C HIS A 115 -0.17 11.12 4.18
N ILE A 116 -0.82 9.97 4.21
CA ILE A 116 -0.16 8.71 4.58
C ILE A 116 0.96 8.41 3.57
N ALA A 117 0.66 8.56 2.29
CA ALA A 117 1.64 8.29 1.23
C ALA A 117 2.85 9.20 1.36
N ASP A 118 2.63 10.49 1.66
CA ASP A 118 3.74 11.43 1.83
C ASP A 118 4.60 11.04 3.02
N ASN A 119 3.96 10.64 4.13
CA ASN A 119 4.71 10.20 5.30
C ASN A 119 5.56 8.97 5.00
N ILE A 120 4.99 8.00 4.28
CA ILE A 120 5.74 6.79 3.92
C ILE A 120 6.92 7.15 3.02
N SER A 121 6.70 8.02 2.03
CA SER A 121 7.76 8.46 1.13
C SER A 121 8.92 9.08 1.90
N ASN A 122 8.59 9.94 2.88
CA ASN A 122 9.62 10.59 3.69
C ASN A 122 10.38 9.56 4.53
N MET A 123 9.67 8.58 5.09
CA MET A 123 10.31 7.55 5.92
C MET A 123 11.22 6.65 5.10
N LEU A 124 10.78 6.27 3.90
CA LEU A 124 11.60 5.45 3.00
C LEU A 124 12.84 6.21 2.55
N THR A 125 12.68 7.47 2.22
CA THR A 125 13.80 8.32 1.80
C THR A 125 14.81 8.45 2.93
N ALA A 126 14.34 8.69 4.14
CA ALA A 126 15.23 8.84 5.29
C ALA A 126 15.97 7.53 5.59
N ALA A 127 15.39 6.38 5.25
CA ALA A 127 16.02 5.09 5.45
C ALA A 127 16.97 4.70 4.32
N GLY A 128 17.10 5.54 3.29
CA GLY A 128 18.01 5.27 2.17
C GLY A 128 17.48 4.26 1.18
N ILE A 129 16.19 4.00 1.20
CA ILE A 129 15.58 3.03 0.29
C ILE A 129 15.29 3.70 -1.05
N LYS A 130 15.57 3.00 -2.13
CA LYS A 130 15.29 3.47 -3.48
C LYS A 130 13.92 2.99 -3.90
N PHE A 131 13.07 3.91 -4.33
CA PHE A 131 11.69 3.57 -4.71
C PHE A 131 11.12 4.59 -5.68
N ASP A 132 10.09 4.18 -6.40
CA ASP A 132 9.24 5.07 -7.19
C ASP A 132 7.84 5.04 -6.63
N VAL A 133 7.11 6.13 -6.83
CA VAL A 133 5.71 6.22 -6.41
C VAL A 133 4.85 6.26 -7.67
N ALA A 134 3.81 5.44 -7.71
CA ALA A 134 2.85 5.43 -8.81
C ALA A 134 1.44 5.45 -8.23
N GLN A 135 0.54 6.14 -8.92
CA GLN A 135 -0.85 6.21 -8.51
C GLN A 135 -1.73 5.57 -9.58
N ASN A 136 -2.64 4.72 -9.16
CA ASN A 136 -3.55 4.04 -10.07
C ASN A 136 -4.97 4.16 -9.56
N ASP A 137 -5.82 4.72 -10.40
CA ASP A 137 -7.25 4.76 -10.13
C ASP A 137 -7.90 3.63 -10.93
N ASN A 138 -8.87 2.97 -10.35
CA ASN A 138 -9.66 1.96 -11.05
C ASN A 138 -8.86 0.78 -11.57
N VAL A 139 -7.83 0.36 -10.84
CA VAL A 139 -7.08 -0.85 -11.23
C VAL A 139 -7.69 -2.07 -10.57
N GLU A 140 -7.48 -3.22 -11.19
CA GLU A 140 -7.84 -4.49 -10.58
C GLU A 140 -6.72 -4.93 -9.66
N PHE A 141 -7.09 -5.50 -8.51
CA PHE A 141 -6.13 -5.95 -7.51
C PHE A 141 -6.22 -7.45 -7.33
N ASP A 142 -5.11 -8.03 -7.05
CA ASP A 142 -5.00 -9.47 -6.78
C ASP A 142 -5.71 -9.87 -5.51
#